data_2d2f234436040d2bd3213bbde324fd2c
#
_entry.id   2d2f234436040d2bd3213bbde324fd2c
#
_cell.length_a   1.000
_cell.length_b   1.000
_cell.length_c   1.000
_cell.angle_alpha   90.00
_cell.angle_beta   90.00
_cell.angle_gamma   90.00
#
_symmetry.space_group_name_H-M   'P 1'
#
loop_
_entity.id
_entity.type
_entity.pdbx_description
1 polymer ?
#
loop_
_entity_poly.entity_id
_entity_poly.type
_entity_poly.pdbx_seq_one_letter_code
_entity_poly.pdbx_strand_id
1 'polypeptide(L)'
;MLDIKFLRENPDIVKENIKKKFQDNKLALVDEVIELDAKSRAVKTEADSLRANRNKVSKEIGMLMAQGKKEEAMAAKTKVTEFSERLAECEKLEAEYSEQVTKIMMVIPNIIDPSVPIGKDDSENVEVTKYGEPVTPDFEIPYHTDIMERFNGIDLDAARNVAGNGFYYLQGDIARLHSACISYARDFMIERGFTYCVPPFMIRSNVVTGVMSFAEMDAMMYKIEGEDLYLIGTSEHSMIGKYIDTIVNEDTLPHTLTSYSPCFRKEKGAHGIEERGVYRIHQFEKQEMIVVCKPEDSMMWFEKLWQNTVDLFRSLDIPVRTLECCSGDLADLKVKSFDVEAWSPRQQKYFEVGSCSNLGDAQARRLKIRVNGKDGKYFAHTLNNTVVAPPRMLIALLEINLNEDGSVNVPVALRPYMGGKEKLVPVK
;
A
#
# COMPACT_ATOMS: atom_id res chain seq x y z
N MET A 1 -0.42 -4.15 -10.56
CA MET A 1 -0.31 -4.17 -12.07
C MET A 1 -1.32 -5.18 -12.57
N LEU A 2 -2.11 -4.83 -13.58
CA LEU A 2 -3.02 -5.79 -14.22
C LEU A 2 -2.28 -6.94 -14.92
N ASP A 3 -3.00 -8.04 -15.21
CA ASP A 3 -2.54 -9.07 -16.11
C ASP A 3 -2.55 -8.55 -17.56
N ILE A 4 -1.40 -8.60 -18.25
CA ILE A 4 -1.30 -8.19 -19.65
C ILE A 4 -2.17 -9.08 -20.57
N LYS A 5 -2.38 -10.35 -20.21
CA LYS A 5 -3.28 -11.24 -20.95
C LYS A 5 -4.73 -10.76 -20.81
N PHE A 6 -5.16 -10.44 -19.57
CA PHE A 6 -6.50 -9.90 -19.31
C PHE A 6 -6.72 -8.59 -20.09
N LEU A 7 -5.76 -7.66 -20.03
CA LEU A 7 -5.85 -6.39 -20.75
C LEU A 7 -5.99 -6.58 -22.25
N ARG A 8 -5.19 -7.48 -22.84
CA ARG A 8 -5.22 -7.80 -24.28
C ARG A 8 -6.53 -8.45 -24.72
N GLU A 9 -7.11 -9.31 -23.87
CA GLU A 9 -8.37 -10.00 -24.16
C GLU A 9 -9.60 -9.13 -23.88
N ASN A 10 -9.47 -8.12 -23.01
CA ASN A 10 -10.58 -7.27 -22.56
C ASN A 10 -10.22 -5.77 -22.56
N PRO A 11 -9.74 -5.21 -23.69
CA PRO A 11 -9.29 -3.81 -23.74
C PRO A 11 -10.43 -2.81 -23.41
N ASP A 12 -11.65 -3.10 -23.82
CA ASP A 12 -12.79 -2.23 -23.58
C ASP A 12 -13.16 -2.16 -22.09
N ILE A 13 -13.06 -3.27 -21.35
CA ILE A 13 -13.28 -3.30 -19.90
C ILE A 13 -12.23 -2.42 -19.20
N VAL A 14 -10.96 -2.51 -19.62
CA VAL A 14 -9.89 -1.68 -19.06
C VAL A 14 -10.11 -0.20 -19.35
N LYS A 15 -10.48 0.15 -20.60
CA LYS A 15 -10.80 1.53 -20.98
C LYS A 15 -12.02 2.07 -20.23
N GLU A 16 -13.06 1.28 -20.04
CA GLU A 16 -14.22 1.67 -19.24
C GLU A 16 -13.82 1.92 -17.78
N ASN A 17 -13.00 1.05 -17.19
CA ASN A 17 -12.49 1.22 -15.84
C ASN A 17 -11.66 2.52 -15.68
N ILE A 18 -10.81 2.84 -16.66
CA ILE A 18 -10.05 4.10 -16.70
C ILE A 18 -11.01 5.31 -16.69
N LYS A 19 -12.08 5.26 -17.47
CA LYS A 19 -13.11 6.32 -17.48
C LYS A 19 -13.84 6.43 -16.15
N LYS A 20 -14.22 5.30 -15.53
CA LYS A 20 -14.83 5.26 -14.19
C LYS A 20 -13.93 5.90 -13.12
N LYS A 21 -12.62 5.84 -13.30
CA LYS A 21 -11.62 6.47 -12.43
C LYS A 21 -11.28 7.91 -12.84
N PHE A 22 -11.96 8.50 -13.81
CA PHE A 22 -11.72 9.86 -14.33
C PHE A 22 -10.27 10.09 -14.79
N GLN A 23 -9.65 9.07 -15.40
CA GLN A 23 -8.26 9.09 -15.86
C GLN A 23 -8.16 8.99 -17.38
N ASP A 24 -8.98 9.70 -18.13
CA ASP A 24 -9.11 9.61 -19.59
C ASP A 24 -7.78 9.83 -20.34
N ASN A 25 -6.85 10.55 -19.74
CA ASN A 25 -5.49 10.73 -20.25
C ASN A 25 -4.70 9.42 -20.38
N LYS A 26 -5.14 8.34 -19.74
CA LYS A 26 -4.51 7.01 -19.80
C LYS A 26 -5.15 6.08 -20.86
N LEU A 27 -6.23 6.47 -21.53
CA LEU A 27 -6.96 5.63 -22.50
C LEU A 27 -6.06 5.15 -23.64
N ALA A 28 -5.24 6.03 -24.19
CA ALA A 28 -4.32 5.69 -25.29
C ALA A 28 -3.28 4.64 -24.91
N LEU A 29 -2.90 4.57 -23.65
CA LEU A 29 -1.91 3.62 -23.13
C LEU A 29 -2.36 2.16 -23.27
N VAL A 30 -3.69 1.91 -23.30
CA VAL A 30 -4.24 0.56 -23.47
C VAL A 30 -3.90 0.03 -24.86
N ASP A 31 -4.11 0.83 -25.90
CA ASP A 31 -3.80 0.40 -27.29
C ASP A 31 -2.28 0.32 -27.50
N GLU A 32 -1.54 1.28 -26.98
CA GLU A 32 -0.07 1.30 -27.04
C GLU A 32 0.55 0.05 -26.42
N VAL A 33 0.12 -0.35 -25.23
CA VAL A 33 0.67 -1.52 -24.56
C VAL A 33 0.32 -2.84 -25.27
N ILE A 34 -0.86 -2.92 -25.90
CA ILE A 34 -1.25 -4.08 -26.71
C ILE A 34 -0.34 -4.21 -27.94
N GLU A 35 -0.05 -3.09 -28.62
CA GLU A 35 0.84 -3.07 -29.78
C GLU A 35 2.28 -3.47 -29.38
N LEU A 36 2.80 -2.91 -28.28
CA LEU A 36 4.12 -3.24 -27.76
C LEU A 36 4.23 -4.70 -27.32
N ASP A 37 3.20 -5.25 -26.65
CA ASP A 37 3.16 -6.66 -26.27
C ASP A 37 3.13 -7.57 -27.51
N ALA A 38 2.41 -7.19 -28.56
CA ALA A 38 2.41 -7.93 -29.81
C ALA A 38 3.80 -7.96 -30.46
N LYS A 39 4.50 -6.82 -30.51
CA LYS A 39 5.90 -6.71 -31.00
C LYS A 39 6.85 -7.57 -30.15
N SER A 40 6.75 -7.47 -28.83
CA SER A 40 7.58 -8.26 -27.90
C SER A 40 7.41 -9.77 -28.14
N ARG A 41 6.16 -10.25 -28.25
CA ARG A 41 5.87 -11.66 -28.52
C ARG A 41 6.34 -12.13 -29.89
N ALA A 42 6.22 -11.29 -30.90
CA ALA A 42 6.71 -11.60 -32.25
C ALA A 42 8.22 -11.80 -32.26
N VAL A 43 8.97 -10.86 -31.69
CA VAL A 43 10.43 -10.90 -31.56
C VAL A 43 10.88 -12.10 -30.73
N LYS A 44 10.19 -12.42 -29.64
CA LYS A 44 10.45 -13.60 -28.82
C LYS A 44 10.28 -14.89 -29.61
N THR A 45 9.21 -15.01 -30.41
CA THR A 45 8.94 -16.17 -31.25
C THR A 45 10.04 -16.33 -32.30
N GLU A 46 10.51 -15.22 -32.93
CA GLU A 46 11.63 -15.21 -33.84
C GLU A 46 12.92 -15.66 -33.16
N ALA A 47 13.22 -15.13 -31.96
CA ALA A 47 14.40 -15.54 -31.19
C ALA A 47 14.40 -17.04 -30.85
N ASP A 48 13.26 -17.59 -30.43
CA ASP A 48 13.13 -19.04 -30.15
C ASP A 48 13.34 -19.90 -31.40
N SER A 49 12.80 -19.46 -32.55
CA SER A 49 13.03 -20.11 -33.84
C SER A 49 14.50 -20.08 -34.27
N LEU A 50 15.17 -18.92 -34.11
CA LEU A 50 16.61 -18.77 -34.40
C LEU A 50 17.47 -19.65 -33.48
N ARG A 51 17.14 -19.75 -32.17
CA ARG A 51 17.84 -20.68 -31.26
C ARG A 51 17.70 -22.13 -31.68
N ALA A 52 16.50 -22.56 -32.08
CA ALA A 52 16.24 -23.90 -32.55
C ALA A 52 17.04 -24.21 -33.86
N ASN A 53 16.99 -23.26 -34.81
CA ASN A 53 17.71 -23.40 -36.11
C ASN A 53 19.23 -23.42 -35.90
N ARG A 54 19.77 -22.52 -35.07
CA ARG A 54 21.19 -22.48 -34.73
C ARG A 54 21.65 -23.80 -34.13
N ASN A 55 20.90 -24.39 -33.22
CA ASN A 55 21.22 -25.65 -32.58
C ASN A 55 21.21 -26.81 -33.59
N LYS A 56 20.24 -26.80 -34.53
CA LYS A 56 20.15 -27.79 -35.62
C LYS A 56 21.35 -27.71 -36.56
N VAL A 57 21.67 -26.50 -37.06
CA VAL A 57 22.79 -26.29 -37.99
C VAL A 57 24.14 -26.56 -37.31
N SER A 58 24.29 -26.25 -36.02
CA SER A 58 25.50 -26.55 -35.24
C SER A 58 25.77 -28.06 -35.16
N LYS A 59 24.72 -28.91 -35.05
CA LYS A 59 24.86 -30.37 -35.11
C LYS A 59 25.23 -30.84 -36.50
N GLU A 60 24.65 -30.23 -37.55
CA GLU A 60 24.95 -30.54 -38.95
C GLU A 60 26.42 -30.28 -39.32
N ILE A 61 27.00 -29.16 -38.80
CA ILE A 61 28.43 -28.84 -38.98
C ILE A 61 29.30 -29.99 -38.48
N GLY A 62 29.00 -30.56 -37.30
CA GLY A 62 29.73 -31.70 -36.74
C GLY A 62 29.70 -32.91 -37.67
N MET A 63 28.54 -33.23 -38.26
CA MET A 63 28.39 -34.34 -39.20
C MET A 63 29.13 -34.09 -40.54
N LEU A 64 29.04 -32.88 -41.11
CA LEU A 64 29.72 -32.48 -42.33
C LEU A 64 31.24 -32.53 -42.17
N MET A 65 31.77 -32.09 -41.05
CA MET A 65 33.19 -32.17 -40.73
C MET A 65 33.66 -33.61 -40.61
N ALA A 66 32.90 -34.50 -39.98
CA ALA A 66 33.19 -35.92 -39.88
C ALA A 66 33.17 -36.62 -41.23
N GLN A 67 32.38 -36.13 -42.21
CA GLN A 67 32.31 -36.62 -43.58
C GLN A 67 33.37 -36.00 -44.52
N GLY A 68 34.22 -35.09 -44.02
CA GLY A 68 35.24 -34.42 -44.81
C GLY A 68 34.73 -33.32 -45.76
N LYS A 69 33.45 -32.92 -45.65
CA LYS A 69 32.76 -31.89 -46.47
C LYS A 69 33.03 -30.48 -45.95
N LYS A 70 34.28 -30.02 -46.07
CA LYS A 70 34.75 -28.77 -45.49
C LYS A 70 34.03 -27.51 -46.02
N GLU A 71 33.72 -27.44 -47.31
CA GLU A 71 33.04 -26.28 -47.92
C GLU A 71 31.61 -26.14 -47.41
N GLU A 72 30.86 -27.26 -47.37
CA GLU A 72 29.51 -27.29 -46.83
C GLU A 72 29.49 -26.92 -45.31
N ALA A 73 30.47 -27.40 -44.58
CA ALA A 73 30.63 -27.06 -43.15
C ALA A 73 30.96 -25.57 -42.94
N MET A 74 31.74 -24.95 -43.84
CA MET A 74 32.00 -23.49 -43.78
C MET A 74 30.75 -22.66 -44.09
N ALA A 75 29.98 -23.05 -45.12
CA ALA A 75 28.70 -22.40 -45.42
C ALA A 75 27.69 -22.52 -44.25
N ALA A 76 27.64 -23.67 -43.57
CA ALA A 76 26.83 -23.85 -42.38
C ALA A 76 27.31 -22.99 -41.20
N LYS A 77 28.62 -22.79 -41.01
CA LYS A 77 29.19 -21.88 -40.03
C LYS A 77 28.76 -20.43 -40.26
N THR A 78 28.77 -19.95 -41.49
CA THR A 78 28.30 -18.59 -41.84
C THR A 78 26.84 -18.40 -41.41
N LYS A 79 25.96 -19.38 -41.71
CA LYS A 79 24.55 -19.36 -41.26
C LYS A 79 24.42 -19.31 -39.71
N VAL A 80 25.27 -20.03 -38.98
CA VAL A 80 25.26 -19.97 -37.51
C VAL A 80 25.66 -18.59 -37.01
N THR A 81 26.59 -17.89 -37.67
CA THR A 81 26.98 -16.53 -37.35
C THR A 81 25.82 -15.57 -37.61
N GLU A 82 25.19 -15.63 -38.78
CA GLU A 82 24.00 -14.82 -39.13
C GLU A 82 22.85 -15.04 -38.12
N PHE A 83 22.56 -16.29 -37.74
CA PHE A 83 21.56 -16.57 -36.72
C PHE A 83 21.94 -15.98 -35.34
N SER A 84 23.22 -16.00 -34.99
CA SER A 84 23.68 -15.48 -33.70
C SER A 84 23.60 -13.95 -33.66
N GLU A 85 23.93 -13.25 -34.74
CA GLU A 85 23.81 -11.79 -34.86
C GLU A 85 22.34 -11.36 -34.78
N ARG A 86 21.47 -12.01 -35.56
CA ARG A 86 20.03 -11.72 -35.53
C ARG A 86 19.39 -12.07 -34.19
N LEU A 87 19.84 -13.13 -33.53
CA LEU A 87 19.38 -13.50 -32.17
C LEU A 87 19.73 -12.42 -31.14
N ALA A 88 20.96 -11.89 -31.21
CA ALA A 88 21.37 -10.81 -30.31
C ALA A 88 20.53 -9.54 -30.53
N GLU A 89 20.18 -9.21 -31.78
CA GLU A 89 19.27 -8.11 -32.08
C GLU A 89 17.86 -8.37 -31.55
N CYS A 90 17.31 -9.56 -31.72
CA CYS A 90 16.01 -9.95 -31.18
C CYS A 90 16.00 -9.87 -29.65
N GLU A 91 17.02 -10.36 -28.97
CA GLU A 91 17.13 -10.30 -27.51
C GLU A 91 17.14 -8.85 -26.99
N LYS A 92 17.83 -7.94 -27.70
CA LYS A 92 17.83 -6.52 -27.40
C LYS A 92 16.44 -5.90 -27.57
N LEU A 93 15.78 -6.14 -28.70
CA LEU A 93 14.43 -5.63 -28.98
C LEU A 93 13.39 -6.19 -28.02
N GLU A 94 13.48 -7.49 -27.65
CA GLU A 94 12.60 -8.11 -26.65
C GLU A 94 12.74 -7.40 -25.30
N ALA A 95 13.97 -7.12 -24.86
CA ALA A 95 14.24 -6.40 -23.62
C ALA A 95 13.65 -4.98 -23.65
N GLU A 96 13.86 -4.24 -24.77
CA GLU A 96 13.34 -2.87 -24.95
C GLU A 96 11.80 -2.85 -24.92
N TYR A 97 11.14 -3.73 -25.66
CA TYR A 97 9.66 -3.80 -25.65
C TYR A 97 9.11 -4.27 -24.32
N SER A 98 9.73 -5.23 -23.65
CA SER A 98 9.32 -5.71 -22.33
C SER A 98 9.43 -4.62 -21.27
N GLU A 99 10.47 -3.78 -21.34
CA GLU A 99 10.64 -2.63 -20.45
C GLU A 99 9.53 -1.60 -20.67
N GLN A 100 9.22 -1.26 -21.95
CA GLN A 100 8.16 -0.33 -22.29
C GLN A 100 6.78 -0.83 -21.86
N VAL A 101 6.47 -2.10 -22.13
CA VAL A 101 5.24 -2.76 -21.66
C VAL A 101 5.13 -2.64 -20.14
N THR A 102 6.21 -2.97 -19.42
CA THR A 102 6.21 -2.88 -17.97
C THR A 102 5.94 -1.46 -17.48
N LYS A 103 6.60 -0.45 -18.06
CA LYS A 103 6.40 0.96 -17.70
C LYS A 103 4.94 1.39 -17.86
N ILE A 104 4.32 1.03 -18.98
CA ILE A 104 2.91 1.37 -19.23
C ILE A 104 1.99 0.62 -18.27
N MET A 105 2.19 -0.68 -18.10
CA MET A 105 1.39 -1.52 -17.19
C MET A 105 1.47 -1.05 -15.73
N MET A 106 2.56 -0.41 -15.34
CA MET A 106 2.72 0.18 -14.00
C MET A 106 1.85 1.43 -13.77
N VAL A 107 1.38 2.08 -14.85
CA VAL A 107 0.55 3.32 -14.79
C VAL A 107 -0.92 3.05 -15.02
N ILE A 108 -1.27 1.95 -15.70
CA ILE A 108 -2.67 1.54 -15.90
C ILE A 108 -3.26 1.12 -14.55
N PRO A 109 -4.41 1.70 -14.13
CA PRO A 109 -5.01 1.38 -12.84
C PRO A 109 -5.57 -0.05 -12.79
N ASN A 110 -5.64 -0.60 -11.58
CA ASN A 110 -6.31 -1.87 -11.33
C ASN A 110 -7.81 -1.77 -11.62
N ILE A 111 -8.45 -2.90 -11.91
CA ILE A 111 -9.91 -2.95 -12.09
C ILE A 111 -10.58 -2.80 -10.72
N ILE A 112 -11.46 -1.83 -10.60
CA ILE A 112 -12.24 -1.61 -9.39
C ILE A 112 -13.34 -2.67 -9.24
N ASP A 113 -13.68 -2.99 -7.99
CA ASP A 113 -14.81 -3.88 -7.71
C ASP A 113 -16.12 -3.29 -8.26
N PRO A 114 -17.04 -4.11 -8.81
CA PRO A 114 -18.31 -3.62 -9.34
C PRO A 114 -19.18 -2.87 -8.32
N SER A 115 -18.98 -3.10 -7.03
CA SER A 115 -19.73 -2.43 -5.96
C SER A 115 -19.21 -1.02 -5.64
N VAL A 116 -18.02 -0.64 -6.14
CA VAL A 116 -17.43 0.67 -5.86
C VAL A 116 -18.31 1.78 -6.45
N PRO A 117 -18.73 2.78 -5.65
CA PRO A 117 -19.50 3.91 -6.12
C PRO A 117 -18.69 4.73 -7.13
N ILE A 118 -19.38 5.21 -8.16
CA ILE A 118 -18.75 6.08 -9.16
C ILE A 118 -18.82 7.52 -8.67
N GLY A 119 -17.68 8.14 -8.51
CA GLY A 119 -17.53 9.51 -8.03
C GLY A 119 -16.17 10.06 -8.43
N LYS A 120 -16.03 11.38 -8.46
CA LYS A 120 -14.87 12.08 -9.00
C LYS A 120 -13.72 12.23 -7.99
N ASP A 121 -14.07 12.49 -6.75
CA ASP A 121 -13.11 12.76 -5.67
C ASP A 121 -13.71 12.36 -4.30
N ASP A 122 -12.94 12.56 -3.24
CA ASP A 122 -13.27 12.20 -1.85
C ASP A 122 -14.60 12.79 -1.34
N SER A 123 -15.06 13.90 -1.90
CA SER A 123 -16.35 14.52 -1.54
C SER A 123 -17.56 13.66 -1.93
N GLU A 124 -17.37 12.70 -2.83
CA GLU A 124 -18.40 11.78 -3.33
C GLU A 124 -18.28 10.38 -2.73
N ASN A 125 -17.44 10.20 -1.69
CA ASN A 125 -17.38 8.97 -0.93
C ASN A 125 -18.68 8.69 -0.20
N VAL A 126 -19.09 7.43 -0.13
CA VAL A 126 -20.41 7.02 0.35
C VAL A 126 -20.34 6.50 1.78
N GLU A 127 -21.15 7.07 2.68
CA GLU A 127 -21.27 6.58 4.05
C GLU A 127 -21.98 5.21 4.07
N VAL A 128 -21.29 4.20 4.61
CA VAL A 128 -21.77 2.81 4.68
C VAL A 128 -22.38 2.51 6.03
N THR A 129 -21.69 2.88 7.12
CA THR A 129 -22.12 2.59 8.50
C THR A 129 -21.68 3.66 9.46
N LYS A 130 -22.40 3.74 10.60
CA LYS A 130 -22.04 4.52 11.78
C LYS A 130 -22.11 3.65 13.03
N TYR A 131 -21.19 3.89 13.96
CA TYR A 131 -21.14 3.23 15.25
C TYR A 131 -20.94 4.26 16.37
N GLY A 132 -21.71 4.14 17.43
CA GLY A 132 -21.72 5.11 18.54
C GLY A 132 -22.45 6.38 18.18
N GLU A 133 -22.91 7.07 19.21
CA GLU A 133 -23.61 8.36 19.09
C GLU A 133 -22.61 9.49 19.23
N PRO A 134 -22.51 10.40 18.24
CA PRO A 134 -21.65 11.58 18.34
C PRO A 134 -22.18 12.51 19.45
N VAL A 135 -21.35 12.75 20.45
CA VAL A 135 -21.67 13.65 21.55
C VAL A 135 -20.79 14.90 21.43
N THR A 136 -21.42 16.07 21.61
CA THR A 136 -20.71 17.35 21.73
C THR A 136 -21.05 17.90 23.11
N PRO A 137 -20.04 18.17 23.98
CA PRO A 137 -20.28 18.76 25.31
C PRO A 137 -20.74 20.21 25.21
N ASP A 138 -21.32 20.72 26.28
CA ASP A 138 -21.83 22.11 26.38
C ASP A 138 -20.73 23.14 26.62
N PHE A 139 -19.45 22.72 26.71
CA PHE A 139 -18.30 23.60 26.88
C PHE A 139 -17.41 23.63 25.63
N GLU A 140 -16.63 24.69 25.47
CA GLU A 140 -15.71 24.84 24.34
C GLU A 140 -14.55 23.86 24.46
N ILE A 141 -14.33 23.07 23.40
CA ILE A 141 -13.19 22.15 23.30
C ILE A 141 -12.03 22.89 22.62
N PRO A 142 -10.89 23.09 23.30
CA PRO A 142 -9.70 23.69 22.68
C PRO A 142 -9.13 22.83 21.54
N TYR A 143 -8.25 23.42 20.76
CA TYR A 143 -7.51 22.68 19.75
C TYR A 143 -6.65 21.59 20.41
N HIS A 144 -6.46 20.46 19.78
CA HIS A 144 -5.79 19.31 20.39
C HIS A 144 -4.37 19.62 20.91
N THR A 145 -3.62 20.51 20.23
CA THR A 145 -2.31 20.94 20.74
C THR A 145 -2.42 21.78 22.00
N ASP A 146 -3.44 22.64 22.09
CA ASP A 146 -3.67 23.46 23.28
C ASP A 146 -4.05 22.57 24.48
N ILE A 147 -4.81 21.49 24.23
CA ILE A 147 -5.06 20.46 25.26
C ILE A 147 -3.74 19.82 25.68
N MET A 148 -2.92 19.35 24.74
CA MET A 148 -1.63 18.70 25.04
C MET A 148 -0.66 19.64 25.80
N GLU A 149 -0.63 20.92 25.46
CA GLU A 149 0.22 21.94 26.12
C GLU A 149 -0.14 22.11 27.60
N ARG A 150 -1.42 21.99 27.98
CA ARG A 150 -1.86 22.03 29.40
C ARG A 150 -1.25 20.90 30.24
N PHE A 151 -0.86 19.80 29.60
CA PHE A 151 -0.17 18.67 30.23
C PHE A 151 1.36 18.76 30.14
N ASN A 152 1.93 19.85 29.60
CA ASN A 152 3.32 19.89 29.09
C ASN A 152 3.64 18.69 28.18
N GLY A 153 2.66 18.26 27.40
CA GLY A 153 2.67 16.99 26.66
C GLY A 153 3.16 17.08 25.22
N ILE A 154 3.34 18.28 24.69
CA ILE A 154 3.82 18.52 23.33
C ILE A 154 4.77 19.72 23.28
N ASP A 155 5.80 19.65 22.44
CA ASP A 155 6.72 20.75 22.15
C ASP A 155 6.97 20.85 20.64
N LEU A 156 6.23 21.72 19.98
CA LEU A 156 6.33 21.97 18.54
C LEU A 156 7.48 22.91 18.19
N ASP A 157 7.86 23.82 19.11
CA ASP A 157 8.93 24.79 18.87
C ASP A 157 10.30 24.10 18.91
N ALA A 158 10.54 23.23 19.89
CA ALA A 158 11.74 22.40 19.91
C ALA A 158 11.81 21.48 18.67
N ALA A 159 10.70 20.89 18.27
CA ALA A 159 10.66 20.04 17.07
C ALA A 159 10.99 20.83 15.79
N ARG A 160 10.47 22.07 15.67
CA ARG A 160 10.79 22.97 14.55
C ARG A 160 12.27 23.29 14.49
N ASN A 161 12.92 23.53 15.63
CA ASN A 161 14.36 23.82 15.69
C ASN A 161 15.23 22.62 15.31
N VAL A 162 14.76 21.40 15.58
CA VAL A 162 15.53 20.16 15.33
C VAL A 162 15.28 19.61 13.93
N ALA A 163 14.04 19.59 13.47
CA ALA A 163 13.65 18.85 12.26
C ALA A 163 12.80 19.67 11.27
N GLY A 164 12.35 20.86 11.65
CA GLY A 164 11.46 21.68 10.84
C GLY A 164 9.97 21.52 11.23
N ASN A 165 9.09 22.11 10.42
CA ASN A 165 7.65 21.97 10.61
C ASN A 165 7.19 20.54 10.26
N GLY A 166 6.06 20.11 10.83
CA GLY A 166 5.50 18.77 10.59
C GLY A 166 6.16 17.66 11.42
N PHE A 167 6.90 18.04 12.47
CA PHE A 167 7.44 17.15 13.50
C PHE A 167 6.96 17.57 14.88
N TYR A 168 7.09 16.71 15.87
CA TYR A 168 6.66 16.95 17.24
C TYR A 168 7.58 16.27 18.25
N TYR A 169 7.63 16.80 19.45
CA TYR A 169 7.99 16.06 20.66
C TYR A 169 6.73 15.82 21.46
N LEU A 170 6.48 14.56 21.85
CA LEU A 170 5.50 14.24 22.89
C LEU A 170 6.22 13.97 24.20
N GLN A 171 5.60 14.36 25.32
CA GLN A 171 6.22 14.28 26.63
C GLN A 171 5.20 13.83 27.70
N GLY A 172 5.69 13.34 28.82
CA GLY A 172 4.89 13.01 29.98
C GLY A 172 3.74 12.04 29.70
N ASP A 173 2.58 12.36 30.25
CA ASP A 173 1.39 11.52 30.13
C ASP A 173 0.83 11.45 28.69
N ILE A 174 1.02 12.49 27.89
CA ILE A 174 0.62 12.48 26.48
C ILE A 174 1.48 11.48 25.68
N ALA A 175 2.81 11.48 25.87
CA ALA A 175 3.69 10.49 25.25
C ALA A 175 3.36 9.06 25.70
N ARG A 176 3.00 8.90 26.99
CA ARG A 176 2.58 7.61 27.52
C ARG A 176 1.24 7.16 26.91
N LEU A 177 0.27 8.07 26.74
CA LEU A 177 -1.01 7.77 26.09
C LEU A 177 -0.80 7.35 24.62
N HIS A 178 0.09 8.04 23.91
CA HIS A 178 0.51 7.65 22.56
C HIS A 178 1.04 6.19 22.50
N SER A 179 1.97 5.86 23.40
CA SER A 179 2.52 4.50 23.49
C SER A 179 1.48 3.47 23.94
N ALA A 180 0.55 3.86 24.79
CA ALA A 180 -0.57 3.04 25.24
C ALA A 180 -1.48 2.64 24.07
N CYS A 181 -1.79 3.57 23.14
CA CYS A 181 -2.57 3.29 21.94
C CYS A 181 -1.91 2.22 21.07
N ILE A 182 -0.59 2.32 20.84
CA ILE A 182 0.18 1.32 20.06
C ILE A 182 0.17 -0.05 20.77
N SER A 183 0.46 -0.06 22.08
CA SER A 183 0.53 -1.30 22.84
C SER A 183 -0.81 -2.03 22.88
N TYR A 184 -1.88 -1.29 23.11
CA TYR A 184 -3.24 -1.82 23.09
C TYR A 184 -3.60 -2.36 21.70
N ALA A 185 -3.35 -1.59 20.63
CA ALA A 185 -3.65 -2.01 19.27
C ALA A 185 -2.88 -3.27 18.86
N ARG A 186 -1.61 -3.40 19.26
CA ARG A 186 -0.80 -4.59 19.04
C ARG A 186 -1.43 -5.81 19.72
N ASP A 187 -1.73 -5.70 21.01
CA ASP A 187 -2.26 -6.81 21.80
C ASP A 187 -3.67 -7.20 21.30
N PHE A 188 -4.50 -6.20 20.96
CA PHE A 188 -5.80 -6.39 20.33
C PHE A 188 -5.75 -7.22 19.04
N MET A 189 -4.72 -7.01 18.20
CA MET A 189 -4.55 -7.78 16.97
C MET A 189 -3.98 -9.18 17.22
N ILE A 190 -3.06 -9.32 18.18
CA ILE A 190 -2.53 -10.63 18.58
C ILE A 190 -3.67 -11.54 19.11
N GLU A 191 -4.56 -11.00 19.93
CA GLU A 191 -5.73 -11.70 20.45
C GLU A 191 -6.69 -12.16 19.34
N ARG A 192 -6.71 -11.45 18.20
CA ARG A 192 -7.45 -11.81 16.98
C ARG A 192 -6.73 -12.79 16.06
N GLY A 193 -5.60 -13.35 16.50
CA GLY A 193 -4.85 -14.37 15.76
C GLY A 193 -3.89 -13.80 14.70
N PHE A 194 -3.58 -12.51 14.73
CA PHE A 194 -2.57 -11.93 13.84
C PHE A 194 -1.17 -12.14 14.40
N THR A 195 -0.24 -12.54 13.54
CA THR A 195 1.17 -12.68 13.92
C THR A 195 1.83 -11.30 13.97
N TYR A 196 2.35 -10.92 15.14
CA TYR A 196 3.06 -9.67 15.30
C TYR A 196 4.46 -9.74 14.68
N CYS A 197 4.81 -8.73 13.88
CA CYS A 197 6.09 -8.61 13.18
C CYS A 197 6.70 -7.22 13.39
N VAL A 198 8.02 -7.18 13.52
CA VAL A 198 8.81 -5.94 13.46
C VAL A 198 9.57 -5.95 12.14
N PRO A 199 9.17 -5.14 11.14
CA PRO A 199 9.77 -5.15 9.81
C PRO A 199 10.97 -4.21 9.71
N PRO A 200 11.78 -4.29 8.65
CA PRO A 200 12.71 -3.22 8.28
C PRO A 200 11.98 -1.90 8.01
N PHE A 201 12.53 -0.78 8.46
CA PHE A 201 11.95 0.56 8.24
C PHE A 201 12.51 1.27 7.01
N MET A 202 13.41 0.62 6.30
CA MET A 202 13.96 1.03 5.02
C MET A 202 13.81 -0.11 4.02
N ILE A 203 13.44 0.22 2.78
CA ILE A 203 13.19 -0.75 1.70
C ILE A 203 13.87 -0.31 0.40
N ARG A 204 14.18 -1.27 -0.47
CA ARG A 204 14.79 -1.00 -1.77
C ARG A 204 13.76 -0.53 -2.81
N SER A 205 14.25 0.12 -3.86
CA SER A 205 13.44 0.65 -4.96
C SER A 205 12.50 -0.39 -5.60
N ASN A 206 12.96 -1.63 -5.75
CA ASN A 206 12.16 -2.72 -6.32
C ASN A 206 10.97 -3.12 -5.44
N VAL A 207 11.07 -2.94 -4.12
CA VAL A 207 9.94 -3.11 -3.20
C VAL A 207 9.00 -1.91 -3.29
N VAL A 208 9.54 -0.68 -3.28
CA VAL A 208 8.75 0.56 -3.39
C VAL A 208 7.86 0.51 -4.63
N THR A 209 8.43 0.25 -5.80
CA THR A 209 7.68 0.17 -7.07
C THR A 209 6.70 -1.01 -7.13
N GLY A 210 6.89 -2.01 -6.28
CA GLY A 210 5.97 -3.13 -6.12
C GLY A 210 4.71 -2.79 -5.33
N VAL A 211 4.81 -1.93 -4.33
CA VAL A 211 3.73 -1.68 -3.36
C VAL A 211 2.94 -0.40 -3.62
N MET A 212 3.45 0.54 -4.41
CA MET A 212 2.78 1.82 -4.70
C MET A 212 2.96 2.26 -6.16
N SER A 213 2.21 3.28 -6.58
CA SER A 213 2.40 3.93 -7.88
C SER A 213 3.61 4.86 -7.88
N PHE A 214 4.11 5.23 -9.07
CA PHE A 214 5.21 6.20 -9.19
C PHE A 214 4.84 7.58 -8.67
N ALA A 215 3.58 8.01 -8.84
CA ALA A 215 3.09 9.29 -8.35
C ALA A 215 3.10 9.33 -6.82
N GLU A 216 2.59 8.27 -6.17
CA GLU A 216 2.63 8.13 -4.71
C GLU A 216 4.08 8.10 -4.19
N MET A 217 4.98 7.38 -4.88
CA MET A 217 6.40 7.31 -4.51
C MET A 217 7.03 8.70 -4.46
N ASP A 218 6.84 9.53 -5.48
CA ASP A 218 7.43 10.89 -5.51
C ASP A 218 6.82 11.82 -4.45
N ALA A 219 5.51 11.72 -4.24
CA ALA A 219 4.80 12.54 -3.26
C ALA A 219 5.11 12.15 -1.81
N MET A 220 5.37 10.87 -1.54
CA MET A 220 5.42 10.33 -0.18
C MET A 220 6.83 9.97 0.30
N MET A 221 7.68 9.33 -0.53
CA MET A 221 8.85 8.60 -0.04
C MET A 221 10.08 9.47 0.15
N TYR A 222 10.74 9.36 1.31
CA TYR A 222 12.10 9.84 1.52
C TYR A 222 13.10 8.81 1.01
N LYS A 223 14.06 9.24 0.19
CA LYS A 223 15.16 8.43 -0.31
C LYS A 223 16.43 8.76 0.47
N ILE A 224 17.21 7.73 0.80
CA ILE A 224 18.56 7.90 1.38
C ILE A 224 19.53 8.24 0.24
N GLU A 225 20.25 9.34 0.40
CA GLU A 225 21.24 9.76 -0.59
C GLU A 225 22.42 8.76 -0.67
N GLY A 226 22.79 8.40 -1.90
CA GLY A 226 23.88 7.45 -2.14
C GLY A 226 23.53 5.98 -1.97
N GLU A 227 22.30 5.66 -1.53
CA GLU A 227 21.83 4.30 -1.27
C GLU A 227 20.59 3.95 -2.08
N ASP A 228 20.40 2.65 -2.40
CA ASP A 228 19.12 2.15 -2.91
C ASP A 228 18.20 1.80 -1.74
N LEU A 229 17.93 2.81 -0.89
CA LEU A 229 17.06 2.68 0.28
C LEU A 229 16.10 3.86 0.38
N TYR A 230 14.89 3.56 0.83
CA TYR A 230 13.80 4.50 1.07
C TYR A 230 13.21 4.26 2.46
N LEU A 231 12.93 5.32 3.21
CA LEU A 231 12.17 5.23 4.45
C LEU A 231 10.73 4.85 4.15
N ILE A 232 10.16 3.91 4.92
CA ILE A 232 8.79 3.46 4.70
C ILE A 232 7.76 4.52 5.10
N GLY A 233 6.70 4.65 4.31
CA GLY A 233 5.52 5.47 4.67
C GLY A 233 4.47 4.70 5.47
N THR A 234 4.61 3.39 5.57
CA THR A 234 3.78 2.44 6.32
C THR A 234 4.50 1.09 6.41
N SER A 235 4.25 0.32 7.46
CA SER A 235 4.81 -1.04 7.57
C SER A 235 4.28 -2.00 6.50
N GLU A 236 3.12 -1.71 5.89
CA GLU A 236 2.63 -2.46 4.72
C GLU A 236 3.72 -2.66 3.68
N HIS A 237 4.48 -1.61 3.35
CA HIS A 237 5.51 -1.67 2.33
C HIS A 237 6.54 -2.78 2.59
N SER A 238 7.08 -2.83 3.80
CA SER A 238 8.03 -3.87 4.20
C SER A 238 7.38 -5.23 4.34
N MET A 239 6.16 -5.28 4.89
CA MET A 239 5.47 -6.54 5.17
C MET A 239 5.05 -7.26 3.90
N ILE A 240 4.59 -6.53 2.87
CA ILE A 240 4.33 -7.10 1.55
C ILE A 240 5.65 -7.41 0.84
N GLY A 241 6.65 -6.53 0.96
CA GLY A 241 8.00 -6.75 0.43
C GLY A 241 8.69 -8.00 0.96
N LYS A 242 8.32 -8.50 2.15
CA LYS A 242 8.78 -9.78 2.70
C LYS A 242 8.55 -10.96 1.75
N TYR A 243 7.55 -10.87 0.89
CA TYR A 243 7.16 -11.94 -0.04
C TYR A 243 7.72 -11.76 -1.46
N ILE A 244 8.58 -10.77 -1.72
CA ILE A 244 9.14 -10.53 -3.06
C ILE A 244 9.79 -11.80 -3.64
N ASP A 245 9.49 -12.12 -4.90
CA ASP A 245 9.97 -13.29 -5.64
C ASP A 245 9.71 -14.64 -4.93
N THR A 246 8.70 -14.74 -4.05
CA THR A 246 8.38 -15.98 -3.34
C THR A 246 7.26 -16.77 -3.99
N ILE A 247 7.27 -18.08 -3.72
CA ILE A 247 6.15 -18.98 -4.01
C ILE A 247 5.64 -19.51 -2.67
N VAL A 248 4.45 -19.05 -2.28
CA VAL A 248 3.78 -19.43 -1.04
C VAL A 248 3.06 -20.76 -1.25
N ASN A 249 3.07 -21.64 -0.24
CA ASN A 249 2.24 -22.84 -0.27
C ASN A 249 0.78 -22.47 0.04
N GLU A 250 -0.15 -22.88 -0.81
CA GLU A 250 -1.59 -22.61 -0.65
C GLU A 250 -2.15 -23.05 0.70
N ASP A 251 -1.68 -24.21 1.23
CA ASP A 251 -2.15 -24.75 2.50
C ASP A 251 -1.75 -23.90 3.72
N THR A 252 -0.83 -22.94 3.55
CA THR A 252 -0.42 -22.03 4.63
C THR A 252 -1.22 -20.72 4.65
N LEU A 253 -2.03 -20.46 3.62
CA LEU A 253 -2.84 -19.25 3.52
C LEU A 253 -4.11 -19.35 4.38
N PRO A 254 -4.61 -18.25 4.94
CA PRO A 254 -4.07 -16.88 4.82
C PRO A 254 -2.89 -16.60 5.74
N HIS A 255 -1.98 -15.70 5.35
CA HIS A 255 -1.03 -15.10 6.26
C HIS A 255 -1.62 -13.81 6.82
N THR A 256 -1.92 -13.79 8.11
CA THR A 256 -2.47 -12.65 8.85
C THR A 256 -1.38 -12.06 9.73
N LEU A 257 -0.93 -10.84 9.40
CA LEU A 257 0.20 -10.19 10.04
C LEU A 257 -0.21 -8.84 10.60
N THR A 258 0.33 -8.48 11.75
CA THR A 258 0.23 -7.11 12.28
C THR A 258 1.63 -6.58 12.60
N SER A 259 1.85 -5.29 12.37
CA SER A 259 3.18 -4.71 12.53
C SER A 259 3.13 -3.27 13.00
N TYR A 260 4.04 -2.94 13.91
CA TYR A 260 4.34 -1.58 14.30
C TYR A 260 5.48 -1.03 13.45
N SER A 261 5.37 0.24 13.06
CA SER A 261 6.52 0.97 12.52
C SER A 261 6.40 2.48 12.73
N PRO A 262 7.52 3.21 12.76
CA PRO A 262 7.54 4.60 12.36
C PRO A 262 7.18 4.68 10.87
N CYS A 263 6.55 5.78 10.49
CA CYS A 263 6.14 6.09 9.11
C CYS A 263 6.70 7.46 8.75
N PHE A 264 7.26 7.58 7.56
CA PHE A 264 7.88 8.80 7.08
C PHE A 264 7.23 9.23 5.76
N ARG A 265 6.66 10.45 5.72
CA ARG A 265 5.96 10.94 4.54
C ARG A 265 6.37 12.38 4.23
N LYS A 266 6.68 12.66 2.96
CA LYS A 266 6.99 14.03 2.49
C LYS A 266 5.78 14.95 2.51
N GLU A 267 4.56 14.41 2.46
CA GLU A 267 3.30 15.16 2.40
C GLU A 267 3.29 16.28 1.34
N LYS A 268 3.94 16.03 0.18
CA LYS A 268 3.98 16.98 -0.93
C LYS A 268 2.59 17.27 -1.47
N GLY A 269 2.24 18.55 -1.60
CA GLY A 269 0.97 18.99 -2.18
C GLY A 269 -0.22 18.92 -1.23
N ALA A 270 0.00 18.52 0.01
CA ALA A 270 -1.03 18.59 1.03
C ALA A 270 -1.15 20.02 1.56
N HIS A 271 -2.25 20.67 1.24
CA HIS A 271 -2.60 22.00 1.74
C HIS A 271 -3.97 21.91 2.42
N GLY A 272 -4.11 22.44 3.61
CA GLY A 272 -5.38 22.45 4.32
C GLY A 272 -5.31 23.09 5.72
N ILE A 273 -6.49 23.30 6.31
CA ILE A 273 -6.70 24.05 7.56
C ILE A 273 -6.04 23.39 8.79
N GLU A 274 -5.65 22.12 8.70
CA GLU A 274 -5.10 21.34 9.82
C GLU A 274 -3.55 21.17 9.75
N GLU A 275 -2.83 22.15 9.19
CA GLU A 275 -1.35 22.09 9.13
C GLU A 275 -0.68 22.21 10.49
N ARG A 276 -1.38 22.78 11.50
CA ARG A 276 -0.89 22.88 12.87
C ARG A 276 -1.20 21.60 13.64
N GLY A 277 -0.24 21.14 14.45
CA GLY A 277 -0.45 20.02 15.37
C GLY A 277 0.01 18.67 14.83
N VAL A 278 -0.74 17.61 15.13
CA VAL A 278 -0.34 16.23 14.85
C VAL A 278 -1.19 15.52 13.79
N TYR A 279 -2.08 16.23 13.13
CA TYR A 279 -2.98 15.62 12.13
C TYR A 279 -2.25 15.21 10.85
N ARG A 280 -1.39 16.11 10.31
CA ARG A 280 -0.60 15.89 9.09
C ARG A 280 0.87 16.23 9.37
N ILE A 281 1.69 15.19 9.41
CA ILE A 281 3.06 15.25 9.91
C ILE A 281 3.98 14.35 9.07
N HIS A 282 5.28 14.69 9.05
CA HIS A 282 6.29 13.98 8.26
C HIS A 282 6.74 12.67 8.90
N GLN A 283 6.63 12.55 10.22
CA GLN A 283 6.98 11.36 10.98
C GLN A 283 5.88 11.05 11.99
N PHE A 284 5.37 9.82 11.95
CA PHE A 284 4.41 9.30 12.92
C PHE A 284 4.60 7.81 13.11
N GLU A 285 3.87 7.23 14.02
CA GLU A 285 3.88 5.79 14.29
C GLU A 285 2.53 5.18 13.91
N LYS A 286 2.56 3.91 13.52
CA LYS A 286 1.36 3.19 13.11
C LYS A 286 1.45 1.71 13.44
N GLN A 287 0.36 1.15 13.93
CA GLN A 287 0.11 -0.29 13.94
C GLN A 287 -0.75 -0.62 12.73
N GLU A 288 -0.31 -1.59 11.93
CA GLU A 288 -0.92 -2.00 10.67
C GLU A 288 -1.36 -3.45 10.73
N MET A 289 -2.37 -3.84 9.95
CA MET A 289 -2.72 -5.23 9.65
C MET A 289 -2.57 -5.49 8.15
N ILE A 290 -1.99 -6.64 7.82
CA ILE A 290 -1.71 -7.09 6.47
C ILE A 290 -2.20 -8.52 6.30
N VAL A 291 -2.86 -8.79 5.19
CA VAL A 291 -3.28 -10.14 4.80
C VAL A 291 -2.75 -10.49 3.42
N VAL A 292 -2.18 -11.69 3.33
CA VAL A 292 -1.89 -12.35 2.05
C VAL A 292 -2.79 -13.57 1.99
N CYS A 293 -3.66 -13.64 0.97
CA CYS A 293 -4.68 -14.69 0.90
C CYS A 293 -4.94 -15.17 -0.53
N LYS A 294 -5.83 -16.16 -0.65
CA LYS A 294 -6.37 -16.59 -1.93
C LYS A 294 -7.31 -15.53 -2.52
N PRO A 295 -7.44 -15.47 -3.87
CA PRO A 295 -8.37 -14.55 -4.51
C PRO A 295 -9.82 -14.64 -4.00
N GLU A 296 -10.32 -15.85 -3.83
CA GLU A 296 -11.69 -16.12 -3.38
C GLU A 296 -11.97 -15.65 -1.94
N ASP A 297 -10.93 -15.55 -1.10
CA ASP A 297 -11.07 -15.11 0.30
C ASP A 297 -10.92 -13.60 0.47
N SER A 298 -10.56 -12.89 -0.59
CA SER A 298 -10.12 -11.49 -0.56
C SER A 298 -11.17 -10.55 0.03
N MET A 299 -12.43 -10.66 -0.40
CA MET A 299 -13.51 -9.79 0.09
C MET A 299 -13.87 -10.09 1.55
N MET A 300 -13.90 -11.36 1.95
CA MET A 300 -14.12 -11.75 3.35
C MET A 300 -13.04 -11.17 4.27
N TRP A 301 -11.76 -11.17 3.83
CA TRP A 301 -10.67 -10.57 4.59
C TRP A 301 -10.74 -9.05 4.60
N PHE A 302 -11.19 -8.41 3.52
CA PHE A 302 -11.43 -6.97 3.48
C PHE A 302 -12.43 -6.54 4.56
N GLU A 303 -13.56 -7.23 4.68
CA GLU A 303 -14.57 -6.98 5.70
C GLU A 303 -14.02 -7.19 7.13
N LYS A 304 -13.26 -8.28 7.36
CA LYS A 304 -12.65 -8.54 8.66
C LYS A 304 -11.62 -7.48 9.06
N LEU A 305 -10.78 -7.04 8.13
CA LEU A 305 -9.79 -6.00 8.39
C LEU A 305 -10.46 -4.67 8.74
N TRP A 306 -11.45 -4.27 7.98
CA TRP A 306 -12.24 -3.08 8.24
C TRP A 306 -12.91 -3.15 9.62
N GLN A 307 -13.60 -4.25 9.93
CA GLN A 307 -14.30 -4.44 11.20
C GLN A 307 -13.34 -4.39 12.40
N ASN A 308 -12.11 -4.89 12.27
CA ASN A 308 -11.11 -4.81 13.34
C ASN A 308 -10.79 -3.37 13.74
N THR A 309 -10.66 -2.44 12.79
CA THR A 309 -10.45 -1.01 13.11
C THR A 309 -11.68 -0.41 13.79
N VAL A 310 -12.87 -0.68 13.27
CA VAL A 310 -14.13 -0.23 13.87
C VAL A 310 -14.24 -0.73 15.31
N ASP A 311 -13.96 -2.02 15.55
CA ASP A 311 -14.05 -2.63 16.88
C ASP A 311 -13.03 -2.05 17.86
N LEU A 312 -11.81 -1.74 17.39
CA LEU A 312 -10.79 -1.08 18.21
C LEU A 312 -11.28 0.28 18.71
N PHE A 313 -11.79 1.13 17.80
CA PHE A 313 -12.30 2.45 18.17
C PHE A 313 -13.52 2.36 19.09
N ARG A 314 -14.43 1.42 18.81
CA ARG A 314 -15.58 1.16 19.68
C ARG A 314 -15.18 0.70 21.08
N SER A 315 -14.12 -0.09 21.22
CA SER A 315 -13.60 -0.52 22.53
C SER A 315 -13.01 0.62 23.37
N LEU A 316 -12.80 1.79 22.74
CA LEU A 316 -12.36 3.02 23.35
C LEU A 316 -13.49 4.07 23.49
N ASP A 317 -14.74 3.65 23.25
CA ASP A 317 -15.93 4.51 23.25
C ASP A 317 -15.84 5.71 22.29
N ILE A 318 -15.10 5.54 21.18
CA ILE A 318 -14.97 6.57 20.13
C ILE A 318 -16.00 6.31 19.03
N PRO A 319 -16.96 7.22 18.79
CA PRO A 319 -17.88 7.13 17.68
C PRO A 319 -17.13 7.18 16.34
N VAL A 320 -17.45 6.24 15.44
CA VAL A 320 -16.84 6.17 14.11
C VAL A 320 -17.90 6.01 13.03
N ARG A 321 -17.56 6.46 11.83
CA ARG A 321 -18.28 6.10 10.61
C ARG A 321 -17.33 5.47 9.60
N THR A 322 -17.89 4.80 8.62
CA THR A 322 -17.16 4.23 7.49
C THR A 322 -17.65 4.87 6.20
N LEU A 323 -16.70 5.31 5.39
CA LEU A 323 -16.94 5.76 4.02
C LEU A 323 -16.39 4.73 3.04
N GLU A 324 -17.17 4.38 2.03
CA GLU A 324 -16.66 3.66 0.85
C GLU A 324 -16.07 4.68 -0.12
N CYS A 325 -14.78 4.53 -0.44
CA CYS A 325 -14.10 5.40 -1.39
C CYS A 325 -14.68 5.20 -2.79
N CYS A 326 -15.02 6.29 -3.44
CA CYS A 326 -15.52 6.27 -4.82
C CYS A 326 -14.39 6.03 -5.82
N SER A 327 -14.74 5.75 -7.06
CA SER A 327 -13.82 5.35 -8.12
C SER A 327 -12.70 6.35 -8.41
N GLY A 328 -12.96 7.65 -8.31
CA GLY A 328 -11.97 8.71 -8.55
C GLY A 328 -11.02 8.93 -7.38
N ASP A 329 -11.45 8.61 -6.15
CA ASP A 329 -10.62 8.69 -4.95
C ASP A 329 -9.71 7.46 -4.74
N LEU A 330 -10.06 6.31 -5.33
CA LEU A 330 -9.26 5.10 -5.23
C LEU A 330 -7.86 5.26 -5.88
N ALA A 331 -6.80 5.00 -5.12
CA ALA A 331 -5.44 4.87 -5.67
C ALA A 331 -5.37 3.77 -6.74
N ASP A 332 -4.41 3.87 -7.66
CA ASP A 332 -4.34 3.05 -8.88
C ASP A 332 -4.24 1.54 -8.63
N LEU A 333 -3.67 1.12 -7.50
CA LEU A 333 -3.53 -0.30 -7.18
C LEU A 333 -4.76 -0.89 -6.48
N LYS A 334 -5.62 -0.06 -5.92
CA LYS A 334 -6.77 -0.51 -5.11
C LYS A 334 -7.91 -1.04 -5.97
N VAL A 335 -8.48 -2.15 -5.54
CA VAL A 335 -9.74 -2.72 -6.07
C VAL A 335 -10.94 -2.12 -5.33
N LYS A 336 -10.82 -1.95 -4.02
CA LYS A 336 -11.83 -1.40 -3.12
C LYS A 336 -11.16 -0.80 -1.89
N SER A 337 -11.73 0.27 -1.33
CA SER A 337 -11.24 0.88 -0.10
C SER A 337 -12.38 1.40 0.77
N PHE A 338 -12.24 1.23 2.09
CA PHE A 338 -13.08 1.84 3.11
C PHE A 338 -12.23 2.72 4.01
N ASP A 339 -12.64 3.96 4.22
CA ASP A 339 -12.04 4.83 5.21
C ASP A 339 -12.87 4.79 6.50
N VAL A 340 -12.20 4.63 7.63
CA VAL A 340 -12.79 4.75 8.95
C VAL A 340 -12.48 6.15 9.47
N GLU A 341 -13.53 6.85 9.87
CA GLU A 341 -13.44 8.20 10.40
C GLU A 341 -13.95 8.25 11.84
N ALA A 342 -13.24 8.98 12.70
CA ALA A 342 -13.63 9.21 14.09
C ALA A 342 -14.33 10.56 14.24
N TRP A 343 -15.24 10.65 15.21
CA TRP A 343 -15.92 11.90 15.55
C TRP A 343 -15.00 12.89 16.26
N SER A 344 -15.00 14.13 15.80
CA SER A 344 -14.41 15.28 16.48
C SER A 344 -15.52 16.16 17.07
N PRO A 345 -15.73 16.16 18.38
CA PRO A 345 -16.73 17.05 19.01
C PRO A 345 -16.39 18.53 18.83
N ARG A 346 -15.09 18.87 18.75
CA ARG A 346 -14.63 20.25 18.49
C ARG A 346 -15.06 20.77 17.12
N GLN A 347 -14.85 19.93 16.08
CA GLN A 347 -15.19 20.30 14.71
C GLN A 347 -16.64 20.00 14.34
N GLN A 348 -17.33 19.18 15.15
CA GLN A 348 -18.64 18.60 14.83
C GLN A 348 -18.64 17.89 13.48
N LYS A 349 -17.53 17.17 13.21
CA LYS A 349 -17.27 16.43 11.98
C LYS A 349 -16.53 15.14 12.29
N TYR A 350 -16.63 14.21 11.35
CA TYR A 350 -15.77 13.03 11.30
C TYR A 350 -14.48 13.36 10.55
N PHE A 351 -13.38 12.70 10.91
CA PHE A 351 -12.08 12.78 10.24
C PHE A 351 -11.43 11.41 10.13
N GLU A 352 -10.68 11.17 9.07
CA GLU A 352 -10.06 9.89 8.77
C GLU A 352 -9.04 9.48 9.83
N VAL A 353 -9.18 8.25 10.34
CA VAL A 353 -8.28 7.61 11.30
C VAL A 353 -7.69 6.30 10.79
N GLY A 354 -8.21 5.76 9.71
CA GLY A 354 -7.70 4.55 9.07
C GLY A 354 -8.29 4.32 7.70
N SER A 355 -7.56 3.59 6.85
CA SER A 355 -8.00 3.24 5.50
C SER A 355 -7.73 1.76 5.25
N CYS A 356 -8.81 1.01 4.99
CA CYS A 356 -8.80 -0.40 4.64
C CYS A 356 -8.75 -0.56 3.13
N SER A 357 -7.80 -1.34 2.62
CA SER A 357 -7.59 -1.48 1.18
C SER A 357 -7.50 -2.94 0.75
N ASN A 358 -8.23 -3.27 -0.31
CA ASN A 358 -8.04 -4.49 -1.09
C ASN A 358 -7.29 -4.13 -2.38
N LEU A 359 -6.09 -4.69 -2.57
CA LEU A 359 -5.24 -4.46 -3.74
C LEU A 359 -5.41 -5.57 -4.81
N GLY A 360 -6.21 -6.61 -4.52
CA GLY A 360 -6.27 -7.78 -5.38
C GLY A 360 -4.87 -8.38 -5.59
N ASP A 361 -4.55 -8.72 -6.82
CA ASP A 361 -3.25 -9.28 -7.20
C ASP A 361 -2.23 -8.21 -7.69
N ALA A 362 -2.57 -6.92 -7.60
CA ALA A 362 -1.74 -5.86 -8.19
C ALA A 362 -0.32 -5.80 -7.62
N GLN A 363 -0.17 -5.85 -6.30
CA GLN A 363 1.15 -5.87 -5.65
C GLN A 363 1.84 -7.22 -5.87
N ALA A 364 1.10 -8.32 -5.78
CA ALA A 364 1.63 -9.66 -5.96
C ALA A 364 2.22 -9.85 -7.37
N ARG A 365 1.60 -9.29 -8.41
CA ARG A 365 2.16 -9.32 -9.77
C ARG A 365 3.44 -8.51 -9.90
N ARG A 366 3.50 -7.33 -9.30
CA ARG A 366 4.69 -6.47 -9.31
C ARG A 366 5.86 -7.11 -8.55
N LEU A 367 5.58 -7.71 -7.40
CA LEU A 367 6.56 -8.35 -6.52
C LEU A 367 6.77 -9.84 -6.80
N LYS A 368 6.05 -10.42 -7.78
CA LYS A 368 6.08 -11.84 -8.17
C LYS A 368 5.74 -12.78 -6.99
N ILE A 369 4.77 -12.41 -6.18
CA ILE A 369 4.26 -13.22 -5.07
C ILE A 369 3.27 -14.24 -5.64
N ARG A 370 3.71 -15.47 -5.83
CA ARG A 370 2.90 -16.55 -6.39
C ARG A 370 2.49 -17.54 -5.30
N VAL A 371 1.38 -18.20 -5.52
CA VAL A 371 0.90 -19.31 -4.71
C VAL A 371 1.03 -20.59 -5.50
N ASN A 372 1.52 -21.65 -4.86
CA ASN A 372 1.55 -22.99 -5.43
C ASN A 372 0.26 -23.70 -5.04
N GLY A 373 -0.78 -23.57 -5.88
CA GLY A 373 -2.08 -24.18 -5.69
C GLY A 373 -2.19 -25.56 -6.33
N LYS A 374 -3.29 -26.25 -6.03
CA LYS A 374 -3.56 -27.61 -6.55
C LYS A 374 -3.70 -27.66 -8.07
N ASP A 375 -4.32 -26.62 -8.65
CA ASP A 375 -4.59 -26.51 -10.09
C ASP A 375 -3.51 -25.72 -10.84
N GLY A 376 -2.41 -25.39 -10.17
CA GLY A 376 -1.31 -24.61 -10.74
C GLY A 376 -0.96 -23.37 -9.94
N LYS A 377 -0.03 -22.58 -10.49
CA LYS A 377 0.43 -21.36 -9.83
C LYS A 377 -0.46 -20.17 -10.18
N TYR A 378 -0.81 -19.39 -9.17
CA TYR A 378 -1.54 -18.12 -9.30
C TYR A 378 -0.91 -17.02 -8.45
N PHE A 379 -1.36 -15.76 -8.60
CA PHE A 379 -0.92 -14.65 -7.79
C PHE A 379 -1.78 -14.52 -6.53
N ALA A 380 -1.14 -14.27 -5.39
CA ALA A 380 -1.86 -13.99 -4.15
C ALA A 380 -2.62 -12.66 -4.24
N HIS A 381 -3.67 -12.51 -3.42
CA HIS A 381 -4.25 -11.21 -3.11
C HIS A 381 -3.63 -10.63 -1.85
N THR A 382 -3.48 -9.30 -1.83
CA THR A 382 -2.93 -8.56 -0.69
C THR A 382 -3.91 -7.50 -0.21
N LEU A 383 -4.02 -7.38 1.10
CA LEU A 383 -4.89 -6.43 1.76
C LEU A 383 -4.14 -5.79 2.94
N ASN A 384 -4.51 -4.57 3.25
CA ASN A 384 -4.02 -3.87 4.43
C ASN A 384 -5.10 -3.01 5.07
N ASN A 385 -4.90 -2.69 6.34
CA ASN A 385 -5.67 -1.69 7.04
C ASN A 385 -4.89 -1.14 8.23
N THR A 386 -5.10 0.11 8.54
CA THR A 386 -4.61 0.74 9.75
C THR A 386 -5.36 0.19 10.96
N VAL A 387 -4.64 -0.38 11.93
CA VAL A 387 -5.20 -0.67 13.25
C VAL A 387 -5.35 0.64 14.02
N VAL A 388 -4.25 1.37 14.15
CA VAL A 388 -4.21 2.70 14.77
C VAL A 388 -3.02 3.51 14.25
N ALA A 389 -3.26 4.81 14.03
CA ALA A 389 -2.24 5.84 13.91
C ALA A 389 -2.39 6.79 15.11
N PRO A 390 -1.57 6.66 16.16
CA PRO A 390 -1.77 7.38 17.43
C PRO A 390 -1.95 8.88 17.32
N PRO A 391 -1.26 9.62 16.43
CA PRO A 391 -1.48 11.06 16.36
C PRO A 391 -2.93 11.44 16.08
N ARG A 392 -3.57 10.76 15.11
CA ARG A 392 -5.00 11.00 14.82
C ARG A 392 -5.90 10.42 15.91
N MET A 393 -5.58 9.26 16.47
CA MET A 393 -6.32 8.72 17.61
C MET A 393 -6.23 9.62 18.83
N LEU A 394 -5.07 10.25 19.12
CA LEU A 394 -4.93 11.20 20.22
C LEU A 394 -5.87 12.40 20.07
N ILE A 395 -6.09 12.90 18.86
CA ILE A 395 -7.06 13.98 18.62
C ILE A 395 -8.44 13.53 19.09
N ALA A 396 -8.93 12.39 18.63
CA ALA A 396 -10.24 11.85 19.01
C ALA A 396 -10.32 11.58 20.53
N LEU A 397 -9.29 10.91 21.09
CA LEU A 397 -9.25 10.59 22.52
C LEU A 397 -9.29 11.83 23.41
N LEU A 398 -8.47 12.83 23.08
CA LEU A 398 -8.39 14.05 23.88
C LEU A 398 -9.68 14.88 23.81
N GLU A 399 -10.25 15.02 22.61
CA GLU A 399 -11.46 15.81 22.42
C GLU A 399 -12.70 15.13 23.05
N ILE A 400 -12.85 13.81 22.91
CA ILE A 400 -14.01 13.06 23.41
C ILE A 400 -13.97 12.89 24.93
N ASN A 401 -12.78 12.73 25.51
CA ASN A 401 -12.60 12.45 26.93
C ASN A 401 -12.24 13.67 27.77
N LEU A 402 -12.25 14.89 27.18
CA LEU A 402 -11.99 16.15 27.90
C LEU A 402 -13.14 16.44 28.85
N ASN A 403 -12.80 16.81 30.07
CA ASN A 403 -13.75 17.34 31.05
C ASN A 403 -13.67 18.87 31.12
N GLU A 404 -14.72 19.51 31.64
CA GLU A 404 -14.79 20.96 31.78
C GLU A 404 -13.64 21.54 32.66
N ASP A 405 -13.14 20.76 33.64
CA ASP A 405 -12.00 21.11 34.48
C ASP A 405 -10.64 21.01 33.76
N GLY A 406 -10.64 20.66 32.47
CA GLY A 406 -9.45 20.47 31.64
C GLY A 406 -8.75 19.13 31.80
N SER A 407 -9.20 18.27 32.68
CA SER A 407 -8.70 16.90 32.80
C SER A 407 -9.21 16.01 31.66
N VAL A 408 -8.52 14.90 31.40
CA VAL A 408 -8.90 13.96 30.36
C VAL A 408 -9.09 12.56 30.97
N ASN A 409 -10.25 11.96 30.77
CA ASN A 409 -10.51 10.58 31.22
C ASN A 409 -9.70 9.59 30.36
N VAL A 410 -9.13 8.57 30.99
CA VAL A 410 -8.44 7.49 30.28
C VAL A 410 -9.45 6.37 30.01
N PRO A 411 -9.71 6.00 28.75
CA PRO A 411 -10.57 4.87 28.41
C PRO A 411 -10.16 3.60 29.16
N VAL A 412 -11.14 2.83 29.62
CA VAL A 412 -10.89 1.64 30.47
C VAL A 412 -9.88 0.69 29.85
N ALA A 413 -9.98 0.45 28.54
CA ALA A 413 -9.09 -0.44 27.80
C ALA A 413 -7.62 0.05 27.77
N LEU A 414 -7.36 1.36 27.91
CA LEU A 414 -6.00 1.92 27.94
C LEU A 414 -5.39 2.01 29.34
N ARG A 415 -6.19 1.92 30.41
CA ARG A 415 -5.69 2.07 31.80
C ARG A 415 -4.56 1.10 32.18
N PRO A 416 -4.57 -0.19 31.77
CA PRO A 416 -3.44 -1.08 32.02
C PRO A 416 -2.12 -0.59 31.45
N TYR A 417 -2.15 0.02 30.27
CA TYR A 417 -0.97 0.59 29.60
C TYR A 417 -0.56 1.96 30.14
N MET A 418 -1.47 2.60 30.89
CA MET A 418 -1.25 3.88 31.57
C MET A 418 -0.86 3.71 33.06
N GLY A 419 -0.55 2.47 33.50
CA GLY A 419 -0.22 2.16 34.89
C GLY A 419 -1.40 2.33 35.84
N GLY A 420 -2.62 2.07 35.36
CA GLY A 420 -3.85 2.16 36.12
C GLY A 420 -4.40 3.58 36.26
N LYS A 421 -3.82 4.59 35.59
CA LYS A 421 -4.37 5.96 35.62
C LYS A 421 -5.75 5.97 34.98
N GLU A 422 -6.72 6.51 35.69
CA GLU A 422 -8.09 6.69 35.22
C GLU A 422 -8.33 8.07 34.59
N LYS A 423 -7.51 9.04 34.98
CA LYS A 423 -7.64 10.42 34.56
C LYS A 423 -6.26 11.08 34.43
N LEU A 424 -6.09 11.88 33.42
CA LEU A 424 -4.95 12.79 33.28
C LEU A 424 -5.35 14.16 33.82
N VAL A 425 -4.49 14.76 34.63
CA VAL A 425 -4.72 16.07 35.23
C VAL A 425 -3.74 17.06 34.63
N PRO A 426 -4.19 18.21 34.13
CA PRO A 426 -3.32 19.24 33.59
C PRO A 426 -2.33 19.75 34.64
N VAL A 427 -1.14 20.14 34.23
CA VAL A 427 -0.08 20.68 35.10
C VAL A 427 -0.01 22.20 35.06
N LYS A 428 -0.80 22.83 34.18
CA LYS A 428 -0.94 24.28 34.02
C LYS A 428 -2.40 24.70 34.03
#